data_4e442f1959e8e55bcc0ae416c9db9f79
#
_entry.id   4e442f1959e8e55bcc0ae416c9db9f79
#
_cell.length_a   1.000
_cell.length_b   1.000
_cell.length_c   1.000
_cell.angle_alpha   90.00
_cell.angle_beta   90.00
_cell.angle_gamma   90.00
#
_symmetry.space_group_name_H-M   'P 1'
#
loop_
_entity.id
_entity.type
_entity.pdbx_description
1 polymer ?
#
loop_
_entity_poly.entity_id
_entity_poly.type
_entity_poly.pdbx_seq_one_letter_code
_entity_poly.pdbx_strand_id
1 'polypeptide(L)'
;SSPMFIHTLAAYSRLKDNKLSADERDKLLHWLLVANARGRYSRGSTETLLNEDLAIVFREQDVGKLMEPVKRQFGRLTVEPGDLAGRGVNSPLFSLALKHSGAKDWYSGLGLSLTHQGKLHFIQWHHIIPKSLLKAQGYETGEINEIANMAFITGQTNRRISNKDATGYLADI
;
A
#
# COMPACT_ATOMS: atom_id res chain seq x y z
N SER A 1 -4.15 -6.51 4.22
CA SER A 1 -3.36 -7.51 3.49
C SER A 1 -3.55 -8.88 4.12
N SER A 2 -3.53 -9.93 3.31
CA SER A 2 -3.64 -11.30 3.80
C SER A 2 -2.30 -11.75 4.42
N PRO A 3 -2.28 -12.44 5.56
CA PRO A 3 -1.07 -13.04 6.13
C PRO A 3 -0.49 -14.17 5.24
N MET A 4 -1.25 -14.68 4.28
CA MET A 4 -0.84 -15.80 3.43
C MET A 4 0.41 -15.53 2.60
N PHE A 5 0.71 -14.27 2.28
CA PHE A 5 1.95 -13.91 1.60
C PHE A 5 3.21 -14.37 2.34
N ILE A 6 3.15 -14.40 3.68
CA ILE A 6 4.28 -14.83 4.53
C ILE A 6 4.64 -16.30 4.23
N HIS A 7 3.67 -17.17 3.99
CA HIS A 7 3.92 -18.58 3.71
C HIS A 7 4.71 -18.75 2.41
N THR A 8 4.30 -18.08 1.34
CA THR A 8 5.01 -18.14 0.04
C THR A 8 6.43 -17.59 0.14
N LEU A 9 6.59 -16.43 0.82
CA LEU A 9 7.91 -15.83 1.04
C LEU A 9 8.82 -16.73 1.86
N ALA A 10 8.32 -17.28 2.96
CA ALA A 10 9.07 -18.17 3.84
C ALA A 10 9.46 -19.47 3.13
N ALA A 11 8.55 -20.08 2.37
CA ALA A 11 8.81 -21.28 1.60
C ALA A 11 9.92 -21.05 0.59
N TYR A 12 9.87 -19.97 -0.21
CA TYR A 12 10.92 -19.67 -1.18
C TYR A 12 12.26 -19.36 -0.51
N SER A 13 12.24 -18.54 0.54
CA SER A 13 13.46 -18.20 1.30
C SER A 13 14.12 -19.47 1.86
N ARG A 14 13.30 -20.37 2.46
CA ARG A 14 13.80 -21.64 3.01
C ARG A 14 14.37 -22.56 1.94
N LEU A 15 13.74 -22.63 0.77
CA LEU A 15 14.23 -23.40 -0.38
C LEU A 15 15.63 -22.96 -0.83
N LYS A 16 15.96 -21.69 -0.68
CA LYS A 16 17.24 -21.06 -1.01
C LYS A 16 18.19 -20.93 0.20
N ASP A 17 17.98 -21.68 1.27
CA ASP A 17 18.76 -21.61 2.52
C ASP A 17 18.89 -20.17 3.08
N ASN A 18 17.85 -19.37 2.89
CA ASN A 18 17.80 -17.94 3.25
C ASN A 18 18.87 -17.07 2.53
N LYS A 19 19.39 -17.55 1.41
CA LYS A 19 20.37 -16.83 0.59
C LYS A 19 19.77 -16.47 -0.76
N LEU A 20 19.05 -15.37 -0.79
CA LEU A 20 18.44 -14.84 -2.01
C LEU A 20 19.42 -13.90 -2.71
N SER A 21 19.58 -14.05 -4.01
CA SER A 21 20.24 -13.05 -4.85
C SER A 21 19.48 -11.73 -4.87
N ALA A 22 20.11 -10.67 -5.34
CA ALA A 22 19.44 -9.38 -5.49
C ALA A 22 18.24 -9.48 -6.44
N ASP A 23 18.40 -10.15 -7.58
CA ASP A 23 17.34 -10.37 -8.57
C ASP A 23 16.15 -11.16 -7.99
N GLU A 24 16.40 -12.22 -7.24
CA GLU A 24 15.35 -12.99 -6.59
C GLU A 24 14.58 -12.15 -5.55
N ARG A 25 15.28 -11.32 -4.77
CA ARG A 25 14.63 -10.40 -3.81
C ARG A 25 13.76 -9.37 -4.52
N ASP A 26 14.25 -8.79 -5.60
CA ASP A 26 13.50 -7.80 -6.37
C ASP A 26 12.26 -8.41 -7.02
N LYS A 27 12.36 -9.61 -7.58
CA LYS A 27 11.24 -10.36 -8.12
C LYS A 27 10.21 -10.74 -7.05
N LEU A 28 10.67 -11.20 -5.87
CA LEU A 28 9.77 -11.50 -4.75
C LEU A 28 9.06 -10.24 -4.25
N LEU A 29 9.79 -9.14 -4.13
CA LEU A 29 9.20 -7.87 -3.72
C LEU A 29 8.17 -7.39 -4.75
N HIS A 30 8.50 -7.44 -6.03
CA HIS A 30 7.57 -7.09 -7.10
C HIS A 30 6.31 -7.95 -7.04
N TRP A 31 6.45 -9.28 -6.95
CA TRP A 31 5.32 -10.18 -6.79
C TRP A 31 4.47 -9.83 -5.55
N LEU A 32 5.11 -9.64 -4.39
CA LEU A 32 4.43 -9.28 -3.15
C LEU A 32 3.61 -8.00 -3.29
N LEU A 33 4.20 -6.95 -3.88
CA LEU A 33 3.56 -5.66 -4.04
C LEU A 33 2.35 -5.76 -4.98
N VAL A 34 2.52 -6.37 -6.15
CA VAL A 34 1.45 -6.51 -7.14
C VAL A 34 0.34 -7.43 -6.62
N ALA A 35 0.69 -8.61 -6.13
CA ALA A 35 -0.27 -9.60 -5.64
C ALA A 35 -1.06 -9.06 -4.42
N ASN A 36 -0.41 -8.32 -3.51
CA ASN A 36 -1.07 -7.68 -2.38
C ASN A 36 -2.00 -6.54 -2.83
N ALA A 37 -1.55 -5.64 -3.70
CA ALA A 37 -2.37 -4.56 -4.23
C ALA A 37 -3.63 -5.09 -4.94
N ARG A 38 -3.47 -6.16 -5.69
CA ARG A 38 -4.56 -6.83 -6.41
C ARG A 38 -5.44 -7.71 -5.52
N GLY A 39 -4.98 -8.06 -4.30
CA GLY A 39 -5.71 -8.92 -3.37
C GLY A 39 -5.77 -10.36 -3.79
N ARG A 40 -4.63 -10.92 -4.20
CA ARG A 40 -4.55 -12.28 -4.67
C ARG A 40 -5.28 -13.28 -3.75
N TYR A 41 -5.04 -13.20 -2.46
CA TYR A 41 -5.69 -14.10 -1.48
C TYR A 41 -7.02 -13.58 -0.91
N SER A 42 -7.59 -12.54 -1.47
CA SER A 42 -8.87 -11.97 -1.03
C SER A 42 -10.01 -12.22 -2.02
N ARG A 43 -9.73 -12.89 -3.13
CA ARG A 43 -10.70 -13.20 -4.19
C ARG A 43 -10.64 -14.69 -4.52
N GLY A 44 -11.64 -15.42 -4.11
CA GLY A 44 -11.72 -16.87 -4.27
C GLY A 44 -11.25 -17.65 -3.04
N SER A 45 -10.97 -18.94 -3.20
CA SER A 45 -10.46 -19.79 -2.12
C SER A 45 -9.00 -19.43 -1.82
N THR A 46 -8.76 -18.82 -0.66
CA THR A 46 -7.43 -18.46 -0.19
C THR A 46 -6.47 -19.66 -0.15
N GLU A 47 -6.97 -20.81 0.30
CA GLU A 47 -6.19 -22.03 0.38
C GLU A 47 -5.79 -22.56 -1.01
N THR A 48 -6.71 -22.57 -1.96
CA THR A 48 -6.42 -22.99 -3.34
C THR A 48 -5.35 -22.09 -3.97
N LEU A 49 -5.47 -20.77 -3.80
CA LEU A 49 -4.52 -19.82 -4.35
C LEU A 49 -3.14 -19.92 -3.68
N LEU A 50 -3.12 -20.18 -2.37
CA LEU A 50 -1.86 -20.41 -1.65
C LEU A 50 -1.17 -21.68 -2.13
N ASN A 51 -1.93 -22.78 -2.27
CA ASN A 51 -1.41 -24.06 -2.75
C ASN A 51 -0.87 -23.95 -4.18
N GLU A 52 -1.51 -23.16 -5.04
CA GLU A 52 -1.02 -22.85 -6.38
C GLU A 52 0.36 -22.15 -6.32
N ASP A 53 0.49 -21.11 -5.50
CA ASP A 53 1.76 -20.37 -5.36
C ASP A 53 2.86 -21.24 -4.74
N LEU A 54 2.53 -22.04 -3.71
CA LEU A 54 3.48 -22.97 -3.11
C LEU A 54 3.91 -24.08 -4.08
N ALA A 55 2.99 -24.57 -4.91
CA ALA A 55 3.34 -25.57 -5.95
C ALA A 55 4.37 -24.98 -6.94
N ILE A 56 4.21 -23.71 -7.33
CA ILE A 56 5.19 -23.04 -8.19
C ILE A 56 6.53 -22.91 -7.47
N VAL A 57 6.54 -22.47 -6.22
CA VAL A 57 7.77 -22.36 -5.42
C VAL A 57 8.55 -23.67 -5.38
N PHE A 58 7.86 -24.79 -5.10
CA PHE A 58 8.55 -26.08 -4.92
C PHE A 58 8.89 -26.79 -6.24
N ARG A 59 8.08 -26.61 -7.29
CA ARG A 59 8.30 -27.30 -8.56
C ARG A 59 9.24 -26.52 -9.48
N GLU A 60 8.97 -25.24 -9.66
CA GLU A 60 9.72 -24.40 -10.61
C GLU A 60 11.00 -23.83 -10.01
N GLN A 61 11.01 -23.57 -8.69
CA GLN A 61 12.13 -22.96 -7.96
C GLN A 61 12.58 -21.60 -8.56
N ASP A 62 11.69 -21.00 -9.35
CA ASP A 62 11.87 -19.71 -10.02
C ASP A 62 10.77 -18.74 -9.54
N VAL A 63 11.19 -17.71 -8.80
CA VAL A 63 10.28 -16.70 -8.26
C VAL A 63 9.58 -15.90 -9.35
N GLY A 64 10.18 -15.77 -10.54
CA GLY A 64 9.57 -15.08 -11.67
C GLY A 64 8.25 -15.73 -12.11
N LYS A 65 8.13 -17.03 -11.93
CA LYS A 65 6.93 -17.80 -12.27
C LYS A 65 5.71 -17.48 -11.38
N LEU A 66 5.92 -16.91 -10.19
CA LEU A 66 4.83 -16.48 -9.31
C LEU A 66 3.98 -15.35 -9.92
N MET A 67 4.49 -14.64 -10.93
CA MET A 67 3.71 -13.61 -11.61
C MET A 67 2.70 -14.18 -12.61
N GLU A 68 2.87 -15.40 -13.08
CA GLU A 68 1.97 -16.04 -14.06
C GLU A 68 0.54 -16.21 -13.52
N PRO A 69 0.32 -16.82 -12.32
CA PRO A 69 -1.03 -16.89 -11.76
C PRO A 69 -1.62 -15.53 -11.41
N VAL A 70 -0.82 -14.55 -11.02
CA VAL A 70 -1.29 -13.18 -10.79
C VAL A 70 -1.80 -12.58 -12.10
N LYS A 71 -1.03 -12.72 -13.19
CA LYS A 71 -1.44 -12.26 -14.51
C LYS A 71 -2.72 -12.96 -15.00
N ARG A 72 -2.81 -14.27 -14.81
CA ARG A 72 -4.01 -15.05 -15.17
C ARG A 72 -5.25 -14.60 -14.39
N GLN A 73 -5.11 -14.32 -13.08
CA GLN A 73 -6.21 -13.90 -12.22
C GLN A 73 -6.68 -12.46 -12.49
N PHE A 74 -5.78 -11.55 -12.85
CA PHE A 74 -6.06 -10.11 -12.91
C PHE A 74 -5.85 -9.46 -14.29
N GLY A 75 -5.26 -10.16 -15.23
CA GLY A 75 -5.03 -9.68 -16.60
C GLY A 75 -3.86 -8.72 -16.77
N ARG A 76 -3.48 -7.97 -15.73
CA ARG A 76 -2.36 -7.01 -15.75
C ARG A 76 -1.49 -7.13 -14.50
N LEU A 77 -0.20 -6.79 -14.62
CA LEU A 77 0.78 -6.88 -13.54
C LEU A 77 1.12 -5.52 -12.90
N THR A 78 0.76 -4.42 -13.56
CA THR A 78 0.96 -3.07 -13.03
C THR A 78 -0.05 -2.75 -11.93
N VAL A 79 0.39 -1.98 -10.94
CA VAL A 79 -0.47 -1.41 -9.90
C VAL A 79 -0.77 0.04 -10.29
N GLU A 80 -2.04 0.36 -10.41
CA GLU A 80 -2.49 1.70 -10.75
C GLU A 80 -3.12 2.39 -9.54
N PRO A 81 -3.23 3.73 -9.55
CA PRO A 81 -3.84 4.46 -8.42
C PRO A 81 -5.21 3.92 -8.01
N GLY A 82 -6.07 3.55 -8.97
CA GLY A 82 -7.37 2.95 -8.70
C GLY A 82 -7.33 1.58 -8.00
N ASP A 83 -6.24 0.83 -8.12
CA ASP A 83 -6.08 -0.43 -7.37
C ASP A 83 -5.85 -0.18 -5.87
N LEU A 84 -5.35 1.00 -5.51
CA LEU A 84 -5.08 1.42 -4.15
C LEU A 84 -6.30 2.08 -3.50
N ALA A 85 -7.08 2.83 -4.27
CA ALA A 85 -8.25 3.57 -3.81
C ALA A 85 -9.34 2.66 -3.18
N GLY A 86 -9.66 1.54 -3.82
CA GLY A 86 -10.71 0.62 -3.35
C GLY A 86 -10.37 -0.20 -2.10
N ARG A 87 -9.16 -0.11 -1.56
CA ARG A 87 -8.68 -0.91 -0.42
C ARG A 87 -8.56 -0.14 0.87
N GLY A 88 -9.10 1.05 0.88
CA GLY A 88 -9.02 1.96 2.00
C GLY A 88 -7.62 2.52 2.21
N VAL A 89 -7.64 3.62 2.86
CA VAL A 89 -6.57 4.55 3.18
C VAL A 89 -5.37 3.93 3.93
N ASN A 90 -5.44 2.67 4.27
CA ASN A 90 -4.39 1.97 5.03
C ASN A 90 -3.51 1.08 4.15
N SER A 91 -3.42 1.33 2.84
CA SER A 91 -2.53 0.53 2.00
C SER A 91 -1.07 0.81 2.36
N PRO A 92 -0.32 -0.17 2.88
CA PRO A 92 1.11 -0.03 3.12
C PRO A 92 1.89 0.36 1.86
N LEU A 93 1.36 0.03 0.69
CA LEU A 93 1.96 0.34 -0.61
C LEU A 93 1.98 1.82 -0.90
N PHE A 94 0.90 2.54 -0.59
CA PHE A 94 0.87 3.99 -0.75
C PHE A 94 1.89 4.67 0.17
N SER A 95 1.99 4.20 1.42
CA SER A 95 3.02 4.68 2.35
C SER A 95 4.43 4.44 1.85
N LEU A 96 4.69 3.28 1.25
CA LEU A 96 5.99 2.96 0.66
C LEU A 96 6.29 3.83 -0.56
N ALA A 97 5.30 4.06 -1.43
CA ALA A 97 5.43 4.92 -2.60
C ALA A 97 5.76 6.36 -2.19
N LEU A 98 5.04 6.91 -1.21
CA LEU A 98 5.32 8.25 -0.69
C LEU A 98 6.71 8.35 -0.05
N LYS A 99 7.11 7.35 0.72
CA LYS A 99 8.46 7.30 1.29
C LYS A 99 9.54 7.25 0.20
N HIS A 100 9.32 6.43 -0.82
CA HIS A 100 10.26 6.30 -1.95
C HIS A 100 10.38 7.60 -2.74
N SER A 101 9.27 8.33 -2.92
CA SER A 101 9.25 9.64 -3.60
C SER A 101 9.79 10.79 -2.74
N GLY A 102 10.26 10.51 -1.52
CA GLY A 102 10.81 11.53 -0.63
C GLY A 102 9.76 12.49 -0.06
N ALA A 103 8.51 12.04 0.07
CA ALA A 103 7.44 12.87 0.61
C ALA A 103 7.78 13.41 2.01
N LYS A 104 7.40 14.65 2.25
CA LYS A 104 7.66 15.37 3.50
C LYS A 104 6.35 15.80 4.15
N ASP A 105 6.39 15.93 5.47
CA ASP A 105 5.31 16.55 6.22
C ASP A 105 5.17 18.02 5.85
N TRP A 106 3.95 18.46 5.65
CA TRP A 106 3.64 19.75 5.03
C TRP A 106 4.18 20.98 5.80
N TYR A 107 4.08 20.98 7.13
CA TYR A 107 4.53 22.12 7.94
C TYR A 107 5.93 21.95 8.52
N SER A 108 6.32 20.74 8.89
CA SER A 108 7.63 20.53 9.50
C SER A 108 8.73 20.27 8.47
N GLY A 109 8.37 19.92 7.23
CA GLY A 109 9.33 19.53 6.20
C GLY A 109 10.08 18.22 6.50
N LEU A 110 9.73 17.53 7.59
CA LEU A 110 10.34 16.24 7.96
C LEU A 110 9.96 15.16 6.96
N GLY A 111 10.93 14.37 6.54
CA GLY A 111 10.68 13.21 5.69
C GLY A 111 9.71 12.25 6.35
N LEU A 112 8.70 11.79 5.60
CA LEU A 112 7.72 10.83 6.11
C LEU A 112 8.39 9.47 6.31
N SER A 113 8.32 8.94 7.53
CA SER A 113 8.85 7.63 7.89
C SER A 113 7.85 6.84 8.72
N LEU A 114 7.66 5.56 8.36
CA LEU A 114 6.82 4.64 9.13
C LEU A 114 7.38 4.33 10.53
N THR A 115 8.64 4.69 10.79
CA THR A 115 9.31 4.48 12.08
C THR A 115 9.12 5.64 13.05
N HIS A 116 8.44 6.71 12.65
CA HIS A 116 8.14 7.81 13.57
C HIS A 116 7.25 7.34 14.71
N GLN A 117 7.77 7.43 15.94
CA GLN A 117 7.07 7.05 17.15
C GLN A 117 6.65 8.29 17.96
N GLY A 118 5.58 8.11 18.76
CA GLY A 118 5.03 9.17 19.62
C GLY A 118 3.84 9.90 18.99
N LYS A 119 2.93 10.38 19.86
CA LYS A 119 1.63 10.97 19.45
C LYS A 119 1.75 12.20 18.54
N LEU A 120 2.87 12.91 18.58
CA LEU A 120 3.09 14.12 17.77
C LEU A 120 3.67 13.81 16.39
N HIS A 121 4.51 12.77 16.30
CA HIS A 121 5.26 12.43 15.10
C HIS A 121 4.64 11.24 14.34
N PHE A 122 3.64 10.59 14.92
CA PHE A 122 2.94 9.50 14.27
C PHE A 122 2.30 9.99 12.96
N ILE A 123 2.58 9.28 11.86
CA ILE A 123 2.02 9.59 10.55
C ILE A 123 0.53 9.27 10.55
N GLN A 124 -0.26 10.22 10.11
CA GLN A 124 -1.71 10.11 10.02
C GLN A 124 -2.19 10.34 8.59
N TRP A 125 -3.25 9.65 8.23
CA TRP A 125 -4.03 9.96 7.06
C TRP A 125 -4.87 11.21 7.29
N HIS A 126 -4.72 12.15 6.39
CA HIS A 126 -5.47 13.40 6.40
C HIS A 126 -6.25 13.54 5.10
N HIS A 127 -7.51 13.91 5.20
CA HIS A 127 -8.29 14.31 4.05
C HIS A 127 -7.95 15.75 3.69
N ILE A 128 -7.44 15.97 2.50
CA ILE A 128 -7.07 17.30 1.99
C ILE A 128 -8.31 18.21 2.04
N ILE A 129 -9.42 17.74 1.49
CA ILE A 129 -10.72 18.39 1.65
C ILE A 129 -11.48 17.63 2.75
N PRO A 130 -11.89 18.30 3.84
CA PRO A 130 -12.57 17.67 4.96
C PRO A 130 -13.79 16.85 4.55
N LYS A 131 -13.95 15.66 5.14
CA LYS A 131 -15.09 14.77 4.86
C LYS A 131 -16.44 15.46 5.03
N SER A 132 -16.58 16.32 6.04
CA SER A 132 -17.82 17.04 6.32
C SER A 132 -18.23 17.95 5.18
N LEU A 133 -17.26 18.62 4.56
CA LEU A 133 -17.51 19.52 3.42
C LEU A 133 -17.95 18.74 2.18
N LEU A 134 -17.23 17.66 1.85
CA LEU A 134 -17.59 16.83 0.70
C LEU A 134 -18.95 16.15 0.88
N LYS A 135 -19.26 15.65 2.09
CA LYS A 135 -20.58 15.10 2.40
C LYS A 135 -21.70 16.13 2.23
N ALA A 136 -21.46 17.36 2.68
CA ALA A 136 -22.45 18.44 2.52
C ALA A 136 -22.70 18.80 1.05
N GLN A 137 -21.74 18.50 0.16
CA GLN A 137 -21.85 18.69 -1.28
C GLN A 137 -22.38 17.44 -2.02
N GLY A 138 -22.74 16.38 -1.28
CA GLY A 138 -23.35 15.18 -1.86
C GLY A 138 -22.37 14.12 -2.38
N TYR A 139 -21.07 14.25 -2.09
CA TYR A 139 -20.09 13.22 -2.47
C TYR A 139 -20.27 11.92 -1.69
N GLU A 140 -20.17 10.81 -2.37
CA GLU A 140 -20.24 9.47 -1.79
C GLU A 140 -18.95 9.11 -1.00
N THR A 141 -19.08 8.18 -0.07
CA THR A 141 -17.95 7.76 0.79
C THR A 141 -16.74 7.27 -0.02
N GLY A 142 -16.96 6.62 -1.16
CA GLY A 142 -15.89 6.17 -2.07
C GLY A 142 -15.10 7.34 -2.62
N GLU A 143 -15.78 8.35 -3.14
CA GLU A 143 -15.19 9.57 -3.71
C GLU A 143 -14.45 10.40 -2.65
N ILE A 144 -15.03 10.52 -1.46
CA ILE A 144 -14.42 11.23 -0.33
C ILE A 144 -13.07 10.59 0.07
N ASN A 145 -12.99 9.27 0.01
CA ASN A 145 -11.79 8.51 0.39
C ASN A 145 -10.87 8.21 -0.81
N GLU A 146 -11.08 8.85 -1.95
CA GLU A 146 -10.16 8.72 -3.08
C GLU A 146 -8.75 9.15 -2.70
N ILE A 147 -7.76 8.44 -3.25
CA ILE A 147 -6.35 8.67 -2.94
C ILE A 147 -5.91 10.11 -3.24
N ALA A 148 -6.54 10.74 -4.23
CA ALA A 148 -6.31 12.13 -4.59
C ALA A 148 -6.71 13.13 -3.48
N ASN A 149 -7.64 12.74 -2.59
CA ASN A 149 -8.05 13.53 -1.43
C ASN A 149 -7.31 13.17 -0.15
N MET A 150 -6.20 12.42 -0.26
CA MET A 150 -5.51 11.92 0.92
C MET A 150 -4.06 12.39 0.97
N ALA A 151 -3.62 12.78 2.15
CA ALA A 151 -2.23 13.09 2.43
C ALA A 151 -1.74 12.37 3.68
N PHE A 152 -0.45 12.05 3.72
CA PHE A 152 0.23 11.64 4.93
C PHE A 152 0.86 12.86 5.59
N ILE A 153 0.49 13.11 6.82
CA ILE A 153 1.04 14.20 7.62
C ILE A 153 1.28 13.73 9.05
N THR A 154 2.09 14.46 9.80
CA THR A 154 2.29 14.18 11.23
C THR A 154 1.06 14.53 12.05
N GLY A 155 0.90 13.90 13.20
CA GLY A 155 -0.17 14.24 14.14
C GLY A 155 -0.13 15.71 14.60
N GLN A 156 1.05 16.35 14.59
CA GLN A 156 1.20 17.77 14.87
C GLN A 156 0.61 18.62 13.76
N THR A 157 0.97 18.34 12.53
CA THR A 157 0.43 19.03 11.34
C THR A 157 -1.08 18.83 11.24
N ASN A 158 -1.56 17.59 11.44
CA ASN A 158 -2.99 17.30 11.41
C ASN A 158 -3.80 18.14 12.44
N ARG A 159 -3.29 18.30 13.67
CA ARG A 159 -3.92 19.18 14.66
C ARG A 159 -3.88 20.65 14.29
N ARG A 160 -2.80 21.10 13.64
CA ARG A 160 -2.68 22.50 13.17
C ARG A 160 -3.69 22.81 12.07
N ILE A 161 -3.90 21.88 11.16
CA ILE A 161 -4.90 21.99 10.09
C ILE A 161 -6.31 21.88 10.68
N SER A 162 -6.56 20.87 11.53
CA SER A 162 -7.88 20.58 12.11
C SER A 162 -8.97 20.46 11.02
N ASN A 163 -10.08 21.15 11.17
CA ASN A 163 -11.21 21.18 10.22
C ASN A 163 -11.22 22.42 9.32
N LYS A 164 -10.05 23.05 9.13
CA LYS A 164 -9.95 24.19 8.23
C LYS A 164 -10.25 23.77 6.80
N ASP A 165 -10.86 24.66 6.04
CA ASP A 165 -11.01 24.48 4.60
C ASP A 165 -9.64 24.41 3.91
N ALA A 166 -9.53 23.58 2.87
CA ALA A 166 -8.30 23.42 2.11
C ALA A 166 -7.78 24.74 1.56
N THR A 167 -8.64 25.62 1.08
CA THR A 167 -8.25 26.96 0.60
C THR A 167 -7.63 27.83 1.69
N GLY A 168 -8.03 27.62 2.96
CA GLY A 168 -7.53 28.39 4.10
C GLY A 168 -6.19 27.93 4.66
N TYR A 169 -5.72 26.69 4.35
CA TYR A 169 -4.46 26.21 4.90
C TYR A 169 -3.42 25.80 3.85
N LEU A 170 -3.85 25.50 2.62
CA LEU A 170 -2.90 25.14 1.55
C LEU A 170 -2.03 26.31 1.11
N ALA A 171 -2.53 27.54 1.29
CA ALA A 171 -1.75 28.75 1.02
C ALA A 171 -0.60 28.98 2.03
N ASP A 172 -0.67 28.30 3.20
CA ASP A 172 0.32 28.41 4.29
C ASP A 172 1.40 27.32 4.22
N ILE A 173 1.34 26.39 3.25
CA ILE A 173 2.25 25.28 3.03
C ILE A 173 3.23 25.59 1.90
#